data_9953d72c8752f9f424461c1bcfcc9edd
#
_entry.id   9953d72c8752f9f424461c1bcfcc9edd
#
_cell.length_a   1.000
_cell.length_b   1.000
_cell.length_c   1.000
_cell.angle_alpha   90.00
_cell.angle_beta   90.00
_cell.angle_gamma   90.00
#
_symmetry.space_group_name_H-M   'P 1'
#
loop_
_entity.id
_entity.type
_entity.pdbx_description
1 polymer ?
#
loop_
_entity_poly.entity_id
_entity_poly.type
_entity_poly.pdbx_seq_one_letter_code
_entity_poly.pdbx_strand_id
1 'polypeptide(L)'
;MDWIDEKIDKLRNRIRNLSLKQALAVYLLLGILAAFLCSFLAQQICFWAENRIFARYGMELHQDRGIVNLYYMEQNAAVWRLTESEQDQIFILQLLYNLSPWVSMAVWMVIAAVLFYRRRMKEPFDILKKGADEMGQKNLDFQIHYDSTDEMGQLCRTFEQMRSAIVSDREELWQRIEDQKEINAAFAHDLRTPLTVLRGYSELLGRYVPERNRYPCADDPAIAAAGGIHKDHAAYPEFGRDRAGAGTDPVPISK
;
A
#
# COMPACT_ATOMS: atom_id res chain seq x y z
N MET A 1 26.99 13.35 -30.60
CA MET A 1 25.72 12.73 -30.11
C MET A 1 25.79 12.51 -28.61
N ASP A 2 26.96 12.22 -28.04
CA ASP A 2 27.17 11.90 -26.61
C ASP A 2 26.81 13.01 -25.61
N TRP A 3 26.96 14.31 -25.99
CA TRP A 3 26.60 15.42 -25.09
C TRP A 3 25.09 15.55 -24.80
N ILE A 4 24.26 15.22 -25.79
CA ILE A 4 22.80 15.23 -25.62
C ILE A 4 22.38 14.08 -24.70
N ASP A 5 22.97 12.91 -24.90
CA ASP A 5 22.71 11.71 -24.11
C ASP A 5 23.16 11.89 -22.66
N GLU A 6 24.34 12.51 -22.44
CA GLU A 6 24.82 12.85 -21.10
C GLU A 6 23.93 13.87 -20.37
N LYS A 7 23.38 14.88 -21.11
CA LYS A 7 22.41 15.82 -20.52
C LYS A 7 21.07 15.17 -20.20
N ILE A 8 20.62 14.28 -21.07
CA ILE A 8 19.37 13.52 -20.86
C ILE A 8 19.51 12.62 -19.62
N ASP A 9 20.64 11.94 -19.45
CA ASP A 9 20.90 11.10 -18.30
C ASP A 9 21.06 11.91 -17.00
N LYS A 10 21.72 13.06 -17.05
CA LYS A 10 21.78 13.99 -15.90
C LYS A 10 20.40 14.52 -15.53
N LEU A 11 19.57 14.87 -16.50
CA LEU A 11 18.19 15.28 -16.28
C LEU A 11 17.33 14.13 -15.73
N ARG A 12 17.48 12.93 -16.28
CA ARG A 12 16.79 11.72 -15.81
C ARG A 12 17.14 11.42 -14.35
N ASN A 13 18.42 11.49 -13.99
CA ASN A 13 18.89 11.28 -12.62
C ASN A 13 18.43 12.38 -11.66
N ARG A 14 18.39 13.63 -12.12
CA ARG A 14 17.86 14.75 -11.34
C ARG A 14 16.35 14.61 -11.10
N ILE A 15 15.61 14.22 -12.13
CA ILE A 15 14.16 13.98 -12.00
C ILE A 15 13.90 12.78 -11.09
N ARG A 16 14.74 11.73 -11.13
CA ARG A 16 14.61 10.55 -10.28
C ARG A 16 14.75 10.86 -8.79
N ASN A 17 15.57 11.83 -8.44
CA ASN A 17 15.84 12.23 -7.06
C ASN A 17 14.95 13.37 -6.54
N LEU A 18 13.97 13.83 -7.33
CA LEU A 18 12.97 14.80 -6.88
C LEU A 18 11.99 14.14 -5.90
N SER A 19 11.59 14.88 -4.87
CA SER A 19 10.50 14.45 -4.00
C SER A 19 9.24 14.15 -4.83
N LEU A 20 8.41 13.24 -4.36
CA LEU A 20 7.18 12.82 -5.05
C LEU A 20 6.29 14.02 -5.42
N LYS A 21 6.20 15.01 -4.51
CA LYS A 21 5.46 16.27 -4.72
C LYS A 21 6.04 17.10 -5.86
N GLN A 22 7.36 17.24 -5.89
CA GLN A 22 8.06 18.00 -6.96
C GLN A 22 7.94 17.28 -8.30
N ALA A 23 8.08 15.94 -8.31
CA ALA A 23 7.89 15.15 -9.50
C ALA A 23 6.46 15.31 -10.06
N LEU A 24 5.44 15.21 -9.20
CA LEU A 24 4.04 15.43 -9.59
C LEU A 24 3.85 16.83 -10.19
N ALA A 25 4.40 17.87 -9.54
CA ALA A 25 4.32 19.25 -10.05
C ALA A 25 4.94 19.39 -11.45
N VAL A 26 6.10 18.74 -11.70
CA VAL A 26 6.75 18.75 -13.02
C VAL A 26 5.89 18.05 -14.07
N TYR A 27 5.30 16.88 -13.77
CA TYR A 27 4.42 16.17 -14.71
C TYR A 27 3.17 16.98 -15.04
N LEU A 28 2.55 17.62 -14.02
CA LEU A 28 1.38 18.49 -14.22
C LEU A 28 1.74 19.72 -15.05
N LEU A 29 2.86 20.37 -14.77
CA LEU A 29 3.31 21.55 -15.51
C LEU A 29 3.60 21.21 -16.98
N LEU A 30 4.27 20.09 -17.25
CA LEU A 30 4.49 19.60 -18.61
C LEU A 30 3.17 19.25 -19.31
N GLY A 31 2.22 18.64 -18.58
CA GLY A 31 0.88 18.34 -19.11
C GLY A 31 0.11 19.61 -19.49
N ILE A 32 0.14 20.63 -18.64
CA ILE A 32 -0.49 21.93 -18.92
C ILE A 32 0.16 22.61 -20.12
N LEU A 33 1.50 22.61 -20.20
CA LEU A 33 2.22 23.18 -21.34
C LEU A 33 1.87 22.47 -22.66
N ALA A 34 1.82 21.14 -22.64
CA ALA A 34 1.44 20.33 -23.80
C ALA A 34 -0.02 20.55 -24.20
N ALA A 35 -0.93 20.67 -23.23
CA ALA A 35 -2.33 20.97 -23.44
C ALA A 35 -2.50 22.35 -24.11
N PHE A 36 -1.78 23.35 -23.61
CA PHE A 36 -1.79 24.69 -24.17
C PHE A 36 -1.28 24.72 -25.61
N LEU A 37 -0.16 24.03 -25.88
CA LEU A 37 0.39 23.93 -27.22
C LEU A 37 -0.56 23.21 -28.18
N CYS A 38 -1.15 22.10 -27.77
CA CYS A 38 -2.10 21.34 -28.55
C CYS A 38 -3.38 22.14 -28.85
N SER A 39 -3.90 22.83 -27.84
CA SER A 39 -5.06 23.73 -27.99
C SER A 39 -4.76 24.88 -28.95
N PHE A 40 -3.59 25.51 -28.80
CA PHE A 40 -3.16 26.58 -29.68
C PHE A 40 -3.11 26.12 -31.17
N LEU A 41 -2.51 24.96 -31.41
CA LEU A 41 -2.44 24.39 -32.75
C LEU A 41 -3.84 24.07 -33.31
N ALA A 42 -4.73 23.48 -32.50
CA ALA A 42 -6.10 23.20 -32.90
C ALA A 42 -6.87 24.48 -33.26
N GLN A 43 -6.70 25.53 -32.45
CA GLN A 43 -7.31 26.83 -32.71
C GLN A 43 -6.78 27.47 -33.99
N GLN A 44 -5.48 27.36 -34.28
CA GLN A 44 -4.91 27.86 -35.54
C GLN A 44 -5.49 27.12 -36.77
N ILE A 45 -5.66 25.80 -36.64
CA ILE A 45 -6.25 24.98 -37.71
C ILE A 45 -7.72 25.40 -37.96
N CYS A 46 -8.52 25.53 -36.89
CA CYS A 46 -9.91 25.97 -37.00
C CYS A 46 -9.99 27.37 -37.61
N PHE A 47 -9.18 28.33 -37.15
CA PHE A 47 -9.10 29.67 -37.67
C PHE A 47 -8.73 29.70 -39.18
N TRP A 48 -7.72 28.90 -39.55
CA TRP A 48 -7.32 28.79 -40.96
C TRP A 48 -8.44 28.21 -41.84
N ALA A 49 -9.16 27.19 -41.34
CA ALA A 49 -10.29 26.58 -42.04
C ALA A 49 -11.46 27.58 -42.21
N GLU A 50 -11.79 28.31 -41.16
CA GLU A 50 -12.83 29.32 -41.14
C GLU A 50 -12.49 30.49 -42.12
N ASN A 51 -11.24 30.98 -42.04
CA ASN A 51 -10.76 32.05 -42.94
C ASN A 51 -10.81 31.63 -44.44
N ARG A 52 -10.60 30.34 -44.71
CA ARG A 52 -10.70 29.80 -46.08
C ARG A 52 -12.13 29.84 -46.62
N ILE A 53 -13.12 29.66 -45.77
CA ILE A 53 -14.53 29.76 -46.12
C ILE A 53 -14.88 31.25 -46.41
N PHE A 54 -14.52 32.15 -45.51
CA PHE A 54 -14.82 33.58 -45.65
C PHE A 54 -14.08 34.26 -46.81
N ALA A 55 -12.86 33.83 -47.12
CA ALA A 55 -12.08 34.35 -48.24
C ALA A 55 -12.78 34.14 -49.62
N ARG A 56 -13.61 33.08 -49.78
CA ARG A 56 -14.40 32.84 -50.97
C ARG A 56 -15.42 33.96 -51.22
N TYR A 57 -15.85 34.64 -50.17
CA TYR A 57 -16.81 35.73 -50.21
C TYR A 57 -16.16 37.12 -50.15
N GLY A 58 -14.81 37.20 -50.28
CA GLY A 58 -14.08 38.47 -50.23
C GLY A 58 -14.02 39.08 -48.83
N MET A 59 -14.16 38.27 -47.78
CA MET A 59 -14.13 38.71 -46.40
C MET A 59 -12.88 38.20 -45.72
N GLU A 60 -12.16 39.08 -44.99
CA GLU A 60 -10.99 38.72 -44.19
C GLU A 60 -11.35 38.71 -42.71
N LEU A 61 -11.02 37.60 -42.02
CA LEU A 61 -11.13 37.47 -40.57
C LEU A 61 -9.90 38.08 -39.91
N HIS A 62 -10.09 39.09 -39.07
CA HIS A 62 -9.02 39.63 -38.23
C HIS A 62 -8.81 38.76 -36.98
N GLN A 63 -7.58 38.32 -36.77
CA GLN A 63 -7.18 37.44 -35.67
C GLN A 63 -7.28 38.09 -34.26
N ASP A 64 -7.50 39.41 -34.18
CA ASP A 64 -7.52 40.16 -32.91
C ASP A 64 -8.74 39.85 -32.01
N ARG A 65 -9.67 39.05 -32.49
CA ARG A 65 -10.85 38.67 -31.71
C ARG A 65 -10.70 37.28 -31.14
N GLY A 66 -9.93 37.17 -30.05
CA GLY A 66 -9.58 35.92 -29.36
C GLY A 66 -10.74 35.11 -28.77
N ILE A 67 -11.97 35.54 -28.92
CA ILE A 67 -13.19 34.79 -28.61
C ILE A 67 -14.16 35.05 -29.75
N VAL A 68 -14.21 34.11 -30.68
CA VAL A 68 -15.29 34.11 -31.68
C VAL A 68 -16.55 33.70 -30.93
N ASN A 69 -17.28 34.69 -30.47
CA ASN A 69 -18.53 34.50 -29.75
C ASN A 69 -19.57 34.00 -30.74
N LEU A 70 -20.22 32.87 -30.49
CA LEU A 70 -21.43 32.43 -31.20
C LEU A 70 -22.47 33.56 -31.37
N TYR A 71 -22.44 34.51 -30.42
CA TYR A 71 -23.26 35.71 -30.42
C TYR A 71 -22.98 36.67 -31.60
N TYR A 72 -21.72 36.69 -32.13
CA TYR A 72 -21.39 37.54 -33.29
C TYR A 72 -21.86 36.97 -34.62
N MET A 73 -22.18 35.68 -34.70
CA MET A 73 -22.73 35.08 -35.92
C MET A 73 -24.13 35.60 -36.21
N GLU A 74 -24.94 35.84 -35.20
CA GLU A 74 -26.32 36.32 -35.33
C GLU A 74 -26.40 37.80 -35.78
N GLN A 75 -25.36 38.60 -35.51
CA GLN A 75 -25.32 40.03 -35.86
C GLN A 75 -24.53 40.38 -37.12
N ASN A 76 -23.72 39.48 -37.68
CA ASN A 76 -22.95 39.79 -38.88
C ASN A 76 -23.77 39.51 -40.17
N ALA A 77 -24.19 40.54 -40.85
CA ALA A 77 -24.85 40.47 -42.16
C ALA A 77 -24.07 39.65 -43.22
N ALA A 78 -22.80 39.38 -42.97
CA ALA A 78 -21.93 38.55 -43.79
C ALA A 78 -22.30 37.07 -43.76
N VAL A 79 -22.76 36.56 -42.63
CA VAL A 79 -23.13 35.14 -42.43
C VAL A 79 -24.38 34.79 -43.24
N TRP A 80 -25.29 35.73 -43.45
CA TRP A 80 -26.51 35.55 -44.26
C TRP A 80 -26.27 35.35 -45.75
N ARG A 81 -25.05 35.59 -46.23
CA ARG A 81 -24.66 35.35 -47.63
C ARG A 81 -24.10 33.94 -47.86
N LEU A 82 -23.84 33.20 -46.78
CA LEU A 82 -23.31 31.85 -46.85
C LEU A 82 -24.41 30.83 -47.12
N THR A 83 -24.07 29.76 -47.81
CA THR A 83 -24.97 28.63 -48.02
C THR A 83 -25.24 27.93 -46.66
N GLU A 84 -26.42 27.33 -46.48
CA GLU A 84 -26.77 26.61 -45.21
C GLU A 84 -25.70 25.61 -44.81
N SER A 85 -25.14 24.85 -45.76
CA SER A 85 -24.05 23.87 -45.46
C SER A 85 -22.74 24.53 -44.97
N GLU A 86 -22.45 25.76 -45.39
CA GLU A 86 -21.28 26.50 -44.94
C GLU A 86 -21.51 27.13 -43.56
N GLN A 87 -22.74 27.53 -43.27
CA GLN A 87 -23.12 27.97 -41.90
C GLN A 87 -22.97 26.85 -40.91
N ASP A 88 -23.40 25.63 -41.22
CA ASP A 88 -23.21 24.45 -40.38
C ASP A 88 -21.73 24.11 -40.15
N GLN A 89 -20.91 24.21 -41.21
CA GLN A 89 -19.46 24.01 -41.11
C GLN A 89 -18.79 25.02 -40.17
N ILE A 90 -19.17 26.29 -40.29
CA ILE A 90 -18.63 27.34 -39.41
C ILE A 90 -19.08 27.12 -37.97
N PHE A 91 -20.35 26.73 -37.76
CA PHE A 91 -20.84 26.40 -36.42
C PHE A 91 -20.03 25.27 -35.78
N ILE A 92 -19.75 24.19 -36.51
CA ILE A 92 -18.93 23.07 -36.05
C ILE A 92 -17.49 23.52 -35.74
N LEU A 93 -16.88 24.32 -36.61
CA LEU A 93 -15.54 24.86 -36.42
C LEU A 93 -15.45 25.72 -35.16
N GLN A 94 -16.43 26.55 -34.89
CA GLN A 94 -16.50 27.38 -33.71
C GLN A 94 -16.74 26.56 -32.43
N LEU A 95 -17.58 25.53 -32.52
CA LEU A 95 -17.77 24.59 -31.41
C LEU A 95 -16.45 23.89 -31.07
N LEU A 96 -15.72 23.40 -32.07
CA LEU A 96 -14.39 22.80 -31.92
C LEU A 96 -13.38 23.80 -31.36
N TYR A 97 -13.36 25.02 -31.85
CA TYR A 97 -12.50 26.09 -31.35
C TYR A 97 -12.71 26.35 -29.87
N ASN A 98 -13.97 26.46 -29.42
CA ASN A 98 -14.30 26.73 -28.02
C ASN A 98 -14.10 25.51 -27.09
N LEU A 99 -14.33 24.28 -27.59
CA LEU A 99 -14.16 23.06 -26.80
C LEU A 99 -12.71 22.58 -26.75
N SER A 100 -11.88 22.92 -27.77
CA SER A 100 -10.50 22.39 -27.85
C SER A 100 -9.65 22.65 -26.63
N PRO A 101 -9.68 23.82 -25.93
CA PRO A 101 -8.87 24.03 -24.72
C PRO A 101 -9.30 23.12 -23.57
N TRP A 102 -10.59 22.92 -23.37
CA TRP A 102 -11.11 22.10 -22.30
C TRP A 102 -10.82 20.62 -22.50
N VAL A 103 -11.06 20.15 -23.73
CA VAL A 103 -10.80 18.76 -24.10
C VAL A 103 -9.29 18.45 -24.06
N SER A 104 -8.45 19.31 -24.63
CA SER A 104 -7.00 19.12 -24.61
C SER A 104 -6.47 19.13 -23.17
N MET A 105 -6.94 20.05 -22.32
CA MET A 105 -6.54 20.10 -20.92
C MET A 105 -6.92 18.81 -20.16
N ALA A 106 -8.16 18.33 -20.33
CA ALA A 106 -8.60 17.10 -19.71
C ALA A 106 -7.76 15.88 -20.16
N VAL A 107 -7.54 15.74 -21.47
CA VAL A 107 -6.76 14.63 -22.02
C VAL A 107 -5.31 14.65 -21.51
N TRP A 108 -4.64 15.79 -21.57
CA TRP A 108 -3.24 15.90 -21.13
C TRP A 108 -3.08 15.75 -19.63
N MET A 109 -4.06 16.18 -18.81
CA MET A 109 -4.08 15.91 -17.37
C MET A 109 -4.15 14.41 -17.07
N VAL A 110 -5.02 13.68 -17.76
CA VAL A 110 -5.11 12.21 -17.61
C VAL A 110 -3.80 11.55 -18.04
N ILE A 111 -3.23 11.96 -19.18
CA ILE A 111 -1.94 11.44 -19.65
C ILE A 111 -0.83 11.70 -18.61
N ALA A 112 -0.75 12.92 -18.08
CA ALA A 112 0.24 13.29 -17.07
C ALA A 112 0.09 12.44 -15.79
N ALA A 113 -1.13 12.24 -15.30
CA ALA A 113 -1.43 11.42 -14.13
C ALA A 113 -1.06 9.95 -14.36
N VAL A 114 -1.41 9.38 -15.51
CA VAL A 114 -1.08 7.99 -15.85
C VAL A 114 0.44 7.80 -15.99
N LEU A 115 1.14 8.72 -16.64
CA LEU A 115 2.60 8.67 -16.78
C LEU A 115 3.30 8.78 -15.42
N PHE A 116 2.84 9.70 -14.56
CA PHE A 116 3.34 9.83 -13.19
C PHE A 116 3.15 8.53 -12.40
N TYR A 117 1.93 7.97 -12.39
CA TYR A 117 1.63 6.73 -11.71
C TYR A 117 2.51 5.57 -12.21
N ARG A 118 2.56 5.37 -13.54
CA ARG A 118 3.33 4.25 -14.12
C ARG A 118 4.83 4.34 -13.88
N ARG A 119 5.39 5.57 -13.86
CA ARG A 119 6.85 5.77 -13.74
C ARG A 119 7.35 5.93 -12.31
N ARG A 120 6.46 6.37 -11.39
CA ARG A 120 6.87 6.72 -10.03
C ARG A 120 6.26 5.88 -8.94
N MET A 121 5.05 5.42 -9.15
CA MET A 121 4.31 4.72 -8.09
C MET A 121 4.22 3.22 -8.31
N LYS A 122 4.08 2.78 -9.56
CA LYS A 122 3.82 1.35 -9.85
C LYS A 122 4.92 0.45 -9.30
N GLU A 123 6.18 0.74 -9.57
CA GLU A 123 7.32 -0.10 -9.19
C GLU A 123 7.45 -0.27 -7.66
N PRO A 124 7.52 0.81 -6.83
CA PRO A 124 7.62 0.66 -5.39
C PRO A 124 6.37 0.01 -4.78
N PHE A 125 5.17 0.26 -5.32
CA PHE A 125 3.96 -0.41 -4.87
C PHE A 125 3.99 -1.91 -5.15
N ASP A 126 4.45 -2.32 -6.33
CA ASP A 126 4.57 -3.74 -6.69
C ASP A 126 5.60 -4.46 -5.79
N ILE A 127 6.71 -3.78 -5.45
CA ILE A 127 7.73 -4.30 -4.52
C ILE A 127 7.14 -4.48 -3.12
N LEU A 128 6.48 -3.44 -2.59
CA LEU A 128 5.87 -3.48 -1.26
C LEU A 128 4.76 -4.52 -1.18
N LYS A 129 3.93 -4.62 -2.22
CA LYS A 129 2.87 -5.62 -2.28
C LYS A 129 3.43 -7.04 -2.25
N LYS A 130 4.44 -7.34 -3.08
CA LYS A 130 5.11 -8.64 -3.07
C LYS A 130 5.73 -8.94 -1.71
N GLY A 131 6.42 -7.97 -1.12
CA GLY A 131 6.98 -8.11 0.22
C GLY A 131 5.94 -8.41 1.29
N ALA A 132 4.78 -7.72 1.25
CA ALA A 132 3.68 -7.97 2.15
C ALA A 132 3.06 -9.36 1.95
N ASP A 133 2.90 -9.81 0.70
CA ASP A 133 2.37 -11.13 0.36
C ASP A 133 3.32 -12.25 0.87
N GLU A 134 4.64 -12.11 0.68
CA GLU A 134 5.66 -13.03 1.20
C GLU A 134 5.64 -13.10 2.74
N MET A 135 5.59 -11.94 3.41
CA MET A 135 5.47 -11.89 4.87
C MET A 135 4.18 -12.56 5.36
N GLY A 136 3.06 -12.37 4.64
CA GLY A 136 1.79 -13.03 4.94
C GLY A 136 1.87 -14.56 4.85
N GLN A 137 2.74 -15.09 3.97
CA GLN A 137 3.04 -16.51 3.84
C GLN A 137 4.11 -17.00 4.84
N LYS A 138 4.54 -16.16 5.80
CA LYS A 138 5.61 -16.41 6.75
C LYS A 138 7.00 -16.61 6.11
N ASN A 139 7.14 -16.26 4.85
CA ASN A 139 8.43 -16.21 4.18
C ASN A 139 9.07 -14.85 4.45
N LEU A 140 10.20 -14.84 5.17
CA LEU A 140 10.97 -13.64 5.48
C LEU A 140 12.33 -13.62 4.76
N ASP A 141 12.60 -14.65 3.93
CA ASP A 141 13.86 -14.80 3.19
C ASP A 141 13.81 -14.03 1.85
N PHE A 142 13.60 -12.72 1.95
CA PHE A 142 13.68 -11.78 0.84
C PHE A 142 14.20 -10.44 1.34
N GLN A 143 14.62 -9.56 0.44
CA GLN A 143 15.04 -8.20 0.76
C GLN A 143 14.28 -7.20 -0.10
N ILE A 144 13.88 -6.10 0.50
CA ILE A 144 13.24 -4.99 -0.20
C ILE A 144 14.32 -3.98 -0.56
N HIS A 145 14.63 -3.93 -1.85
CA HIS A 145 15.60 -2.99 -2.39
C HIS A 145 14.92 -2.05 -3.38
N TYR A 146 14.96 -0.75 -3.09
CA TYR A 146 14.47 0.30 -3.98
C TYR A 146 15.36 1.53 -3.85
N ASP A 147 16.12 1.81 -4.94
CA ASP A 147 17.08 2.89 -5.00
C ASP A 147 16.42 4.22 -5.33
N SER A 148 15.77 4.81 -4.35
CA SER A 148 15.26 6.18 -4.44
C SER A 148 15.41 6.92 -3.12
N THR A 149 15.66 8.23 -3.19
CA THR A 149 15.72 9.12 -2.04
C THR A 149 14.40 9.83 -1.75
N ASP A 150 13.38 9.57 -2.57
CA ASP A 150 12.04 10.13 -2.43
C ASP A 150 11.23 9.48 -1.29
N GLU A 151 10.00 9.91 -1.10
CA GLU A 151 9.09 9.42 -0.07
C GLU A 151 8.79 7.91 -0.24
N MET A 152 8.77 7.40 -1.48
CA MET A 152 8.58 5.98 -1.75
C MET A 152 9.82 5.16 -1.35
N GLY A 153 11.02 5.67 -1.62
CA GLY A 153 12.27 5.06 -1.16
C GLY A 153 12.35 5.03 0.36
N GLN A 154 11.90 6.07 1.05
CA GLN A 154 11.82 6.08 2.51
C GLN A 154 10.83 5.03 3.02
N LEU A 155 9.67 4.90 2.38
CA LEU A 155 8.67 3.90 2.72
C LEU A 155 9.21 2.47 2.56
N CYS A 156 9.88 2.18 1.44
CA CYS A 156 10.51 0.88 1.20
C CYS A 156 11.59 0.56 2.25
N ARG A 157 12.42 1.54 2.62
CA ARG A 157 13.43 1.38 3.69
C ARG A 157 12.79 1.10 5.05
N THR A 158 11.72 1.82 5.40
CA THR A 158 11.00 1.58 6.66
C THR A 158 10.38 0.19 6.68
N PHE A 159 9.84 -0.27 5.56
CA PHE A 159 9.29 -1.61 5.45
C PHE A 159 10.37 -2.70 5.58
N GLU A 160 11.56 -2.49 4.99
CA GLU A 160 12.70 -3.38 5.16
C GLU A 160 13.20 -3.42 6.62
N GLN A 161 13.21 -2.28 7.31
CA GLN A 161 13.52 -2.23 8.74
C GLN A 161 12.53 -3.05 9.57
N MET A 162 11.23 -2.96 9.28
CA MET A 162 10.21 -3.79 9.95
C MET A 162 10.43 -5.28 9.68
N ARG A 163 10.70 -5.66 8.42
CA ARG A 163 11.00 -7.05 8.07
C ARG A 163 12.24 -7.56 8.84
N SER A 164 13.31 -6.78 8.84
CA SER A 164 14.55 -7.12 9.55
C SER A 164 14.34 -7.26 11.05
N ALA A 165 13.52 -6.41 11.67
CA ALA A 165 13.17 -6.52 13.08
C ALA A 165 12.40 -7.82 13.37
N ILE A 166 11.43 -8.19 12.52
CA ILE A 166 10.70 -9.46 12.66
C ILE A 166 11.62 -10.67 12.53
N VAL A 167 12.61 -10.63 11.63
CA VAL A 167 13.62 -11.70 11.50
C VAL A 167 14.42 -11.82 12.78
N SER A 168 14.93 -10.69 13.31
CA SER A 168 15.70 -10.66 14.55
C SER A 168 14.89 -11.18 15.76
N ASP A 169 13.65 -10.74 15.90
CA ASP A 169 12.75 -11.21 16.98
C ASP A 169 12.52 -12.72 16.88
N ARG A 170 12.37 -13.23 15.66
CA ARG A 170 12.20 -14.67 15.42
C ARG A 170 13.44 -15.47 15.80
N GLU A 171 14.63 -14.98 15.47
CA GLU A 171 15.90 -15.60 15.85
C GLU A 171 16.07 -15.63 17.39
N GLU A 172 15.76 -14.51 18.06
CA GLU A 172 15.81 -14.43 19.52
C GLU A 172 14.81 -15.40 20.17
N LEU A 173 13.60 -15.51 19.63
CA LEU A 173 12.61 -16.49 20.11
C LEU A 173 13.12 -17.94 19.96
N TRP A 174 13.75 -18.27 18.84
CA TRP A 174 14.34 -19.60 18.63
C TRP A 174 15.45 -19.89 19.65
N GLN A 175 16.34 -18.94 19.92
CA GLN A 175 17.38 -19.08 20.94
C GLN A 175 16.77 -19.32 22.33
N ARG A 176 15.78 -18.53 22.72
CA ARG A 176 15.08 -18.72 24.00
C ARG A 176 14.40 -20.09 24.12
N ILE A 177 13.82 -20.60 23.04
CA ILE A 177 13.21 -21.94 23.03
C ILE A 177 14.30 -23.01 23.21
N GLU A 178 15.45 -22.86 22.59
CA GLU A 178 16.55 -23.81 22.71
C GLU A 178 17.15 -23.80 24.10
N ASP A 179 17.41 -22.61 24.67
CA ASP A 179 17.85 -22.45 26.06
C ASP A 179 16.87 -23.10 27.05
N GLN A 180 15.56 -22.92 26.83
CA GLN A 180 14.54 -23.52 27.67
C GLN A 180 14.52 -25.05 27.57
N LYS A 181 14.78 -25.63 26.38
CA LYS A 181 14.92 -27.09 26.25
C LYS A 181 16.13 -27.62 27.00
N GLU A 182 17.27 -26.94 26.93
CA GLU A 182 18.47 -27.31 27.63
C GLU A 182 18.26 -27.31 29.16
N ILE A 183 17.67 -26.23 29.68
CA ILE A 183 17.30 -26.11 31.09
C ILE A 183 16.35 -27.24 31.52
N ASN A 184 15.31 -27.52 30.73
CA ASN A 184 14.36 -28.59 31.04
C ASN A 184 15.04 -29.98 31.04
N ALA A 185 15.97 -30.21 30.11
CA ALA A 185 16.74 -31.46 30.07
C ALA A 185 17.62 -31.61 31.31
N ALA A 186 18.30 -30.54 31.75
CA ALA A 186 19.09 -30.52 32.97
C ALA A 186 18.22 -30.81 34.22
N PHE A 187 17.07 -30.14 34.37
CA PHE A 187 16.12 -30.40 35.43
C PHE A 187 15.62 -31.85 35.44
N ALA A 188 15.29 -32.41 34.28
CA ALA A 188 14.85 -33.80 34.20
C ALA A 188 15.95 -34.79 34.65
N HIS A 189 17.20 -34.48 34.32
CA HIS A 189 18.35 -35.27 34.80
C HIS A 189 18.52 -35.17 36.32
N ASP A 190 18.52 -33.95 36.85
CA ASP A 190 18.75 -33.70 38.27
C ASP A 190 17.63 -34.21 39.18
N LEU A 191 16.40 -34.24 38.69
CA LEU A 191 15.26 -34.83 39.40
C LEU A 191 15.27 -36.36 39.38
N ARG A 192 15.93 -37.01 38.42
CA ARG A 192 15.97 -38.47 38.31
C ARG A 192 16.65 -39.08 39.55
N THR A 193 17.72 -38.47 40.04
CA THR A 193 18.48 -38.95 41.20
C THR A 193 17.64 -38.96 42.47
N PRO A 194 17.02 -37.86 42.95
CA PRO A 194 16.20 -37.87 44.14
C PRO A 194 14.96 -38.77 44.02
N LEU A 195 14.35 -38.83 42.82
CA LEU A 195 13.20 -39.72 42.58
C LEU A 195 13.61 -41.20 42.68
N THR A 196 14.78 -41.59 42.19
CA THR A 196 15.31 -42.95 42.31
C THR A 196 15.54 -43.32 43.78
N VAL A 197 16.09 -42.39 44.57
CA VAL A 197 16.29 -42.57 46.01
C VAL A 197 14.96 -42.69 46.75
N LEU A 198 13.98 -41.82 46.46
CA LEU A 198 12.64 -41.89 47.05
C LEU A 198 11.95 -43.22 46.72
N ARG A 199 12.06 -43.66 45.47
CA ARG A 199 11.53 -44.96 45.05
C ARG A 199 12.18 -46.10 45.80
N GLY A 200 13.49 -46.07 45.93
CA GLY A 200 14.21 -47.09 46.74
C GLY A 200 13.77 -47.14 48.23
N TYR A 201 13.61 -45.98 48.88
CA TYR A 201 13.06 -45.94 50.24
C TYR A 201 11.59 -46.40 50.28
N SER A 202 10.78 -46.10 49.37
CA SER A 202 9.37 -46.58 49.29
C SER A 202 9.31 -48.11 49.16
N GLU A 203 10.19 -48.70 48.35
CA GLU A 203 10.31 -50.15 48.17
C GLU A 203 10.84 -50.84 49.47
N LEU A 204 11.80 -50.22 50.14
CA LEU A 204 12.28 -50.70 51.43
C LEU A 204 11.19 -50.65 52.50
N LEU A 205 10.47 -49.53 52.62
CA LEU A 205 9.37 -49.42 53.58
C LEU A 205 8.27 -50.45 53.29
N GLY A 206 7.96 -50.68 51.99
CA GLY A 206 7.02 -51.73 51.61
C GLY A 206 7.42 -53.16 52.03
N ARG A 207 8.73 -53.43 52.10
CA ARG A 207 9.26 -54.75 52.52
C ARG A 207 9.36 -54.89 54.01
N TYR A 208 9.67 -53.83 54.77
CA TYR A 208 9.96 -53.89 56.22
C TYR A 208 8.78 -53.47 57.09
N VAL A 209 7.74 -52.82 56.54
CA VAL A 209 6.52 -52.58 57.32
C VAL A 209 5.66 -53.84 57.26
N PRO A 210 5.53 -54.62 58.36
CA PRO A 210 4.66 -55.79 58.35
C PRO A 210 3.20 -55.34 58.05
N GLU A 211 2.46 -56.20 57.36
CA GLU A 211 1.03 -55.96 57.01
C GLU A 211 0.12 -55.66 58.22
N ARG A 212 0.67 -55.82 59.42
CA ARG A 212 -0.04 -55.66 60.69
C ARG A 212 -0.36 -54.20 61.04
N ASN A 213 0.28 -53.23 60.43
CA ASN A 213 0.02 -51.78 60.59
C ASN A 213 -0.57 -51.13 59.37
N ARG A 214 -1.39 -51.82 58.59
CA ARG A 214 -2.31 -51.23 57.73
C ARG A 214 -3.36 -50.55 58.60
N TYR A 215 -3.09 -49.30 59.03
CA TYR A 215 -4.12 -48.48 59.65
C TYR A 215 -5.34 -48.46 58.69
N PRO A 216 -6.50 -48.76 59.22
CA PRO A 216 -7.74 -48.58 58.42
C PRO A 216 -7.98 -47.08 58.30
N CYS A 217 -7.30 -46.46 57.31
CA CYS A 217 -7.52 -45.06 56.96
C CYS A 217 -8.90 -44.81 56.36
N ALA A 218 -9.79 -45.81 56.45
CA ALA A 218 -11.13 -45.70 55.86
C ALA A 218 -12.19 -45.11 56.80
N ASP A 219 -11.94 -45.13 58.15
CA ASP A 219 -12.98 -44.80 59.13
C ASP A 219 -12.66 -43.60 60.03
N ASP A 220 -11.59 -42.87 59.79
CA ASP A 220 -11.30 -41.65 60.55
C ASP A 220 -12.07 -40.44 59.96
N PRO A 221 -13.10 -39.94 60.66
CA PRO A 221 -13.92 -38.81 60.16
C PRO A 221 -13.10 -37.52 59.98
N ALA A 222 -11.89 -37.43 60.63
CA ALA A 222 -11.00 -36.31 60.46
C ALA A 222 -10.28 -36.32 59.07
N ILE A 223 -10.04 -37.52 58.51
CA ILE A 223 -9.40 -37.68 57.20
C ILE A 223 -10.46 -37.53 56.08
N ALA A 224 -11.67 -37.94 56.34
CA ALA A 224 -12.78 -37.70 55.41
C ALA A 224 -13.09 -36.19 55.23
N ALA A 225 -12.95 -35.41 56.31
CA ALA A 225 -13.12 -33.96 56.27
C ALA A 225 -11.94 -33.25 55.53
N ALA A 226 -10.72 -33.77 55.63
CA ALA A 226 -9.55 -33.23 54.93
C ALA A 226 -9.57 -33.59 53.41
N GLY A 227 -10.13 -34.76 53.06
CA GLY A 227 -10.29 -35.18 51.66
C GLY A 227 -11.32 -34.38 50.90
N GLY A 228 -12.30 -33.76 51.59
CA GLY A 228 -13.29 -32.87 50.99
C GLY A 228 -12.73 -31.53 50.47
N ILE A 229 -11.65 -31.07 51.08
CA ILE A 229 -11.02 -29.78 50.69
C ILE A 229 -10.19 -29.92 49.41
N HIS A 230 -9.80 -31.12 49.02
CA HIS A 230 -8.94 -31.33 47.85
C HIS A 230 -9.71 -31.53 46.51
N LYS A 231 -11.05 -31.61 46.55
CA LYS A 231 -11.86 -31.75 45.34
C LYS A 231 -12.21 -30.40 44.68
N ASP A 232 -12.08 -29.30 45.43
CA ASP A 232 -12.46 -27.98 44.91
C ASP A 232 -11.31 -27.20 44.27
N HIS A 233 -10.07 -27.72 44.28
CA HIS A 233 -8.93 -27.07 43.61
C HIS A 233 -8.52 -27.68 42.26
N ALA A 234 -9.30 -28.61 41.73
CA ALA A 234 -9.06 -29.16 40.38
C ALA A 234 -9.81 -28.41 39.26
N ALA A 235 -10.31 -27.21 39.54
CA ALA A 235 -10.74 -26.28 38.51
C ALA A 235 -9.57 -25.39 38.08
N TYR A 236 -8.61 -25.95 37.36
CA TYR A 236 -7.76 -25.11 36.50
C TYR A 236 -8.67 -24.44 35.48
N PRO A 237 -8.70 -23.09 35.39
CA PRO A 237 -9.38 -22.47 34.29
C PRO A 237 -8.66 -22.88 32.98
N GLU A 238 -9.39 -23.48 32.06
CA GLU A 238 -8.95 -23.71 30.68
C GLU A 238 -8.63 -22.35 30.06
N PHE A 239 -7.40 -21.90 30.19
CA PHE A 239 -6.86 -20.78 29.46
C PHE A 239 -6.57 -21.26 28.04
N GLY A 240 -7.50 -21.04 27.13
CA GLY A 240 -7.14 -21.16 25.73
C GLY A 240 -8.13 -21.77 24.76
N ARG A 241 -9.45 -21.59 24.91
CA ARG A 241 -10.36 -22.06 23.85
C ARG A 241 -11.46 -21.09 23.39
N ASP A 242 -11.50 -19.86 23.90
CA ASP A 242 -12.49 -18.85 23.45
C ASP A 242 -11.85 -17.57 22.94
N ARG A 243 -11.09 -17.67 21.82
CA ARG A 243 -10.78 -16.53 20.95
C ARG A 243 -10.96 -16.87 19.47
N ALA A 244 -12.03 -17.54 19.15
CA ALA A 244 -12.54 -17.61 17.80
C ALA A 244 -13.99 -17.16 17.84
N GLY A 245 -14.25 -15.86 17.83
CA GLY A 245 -15.62 -15.36 17.72
C GLY A 245 -15.88 -14.08 18.52
N ALA A 246 -15.06 -13.06 18.38
CA ALA A 246 -15.46 -11.71 18.77
C ALA A 246 -15.23 -10.79 17.57
N GLY A 247 -16.33 -10.29 17.03
CA GLY A 247 -16.40 -9.42 15.87
C GLY A 247 -15.54 -8.18 16.01
N THR A 248 -14.97 -7.82 14.91
CA THR A 248 -14.29 -6.54 14.68
C THR A 248 -15.36 -5.45 14.65
N ASP A 249 -15.58 -4.78 15.78
CA ASP A 249 -16.20 -3.46 15.77
C ASP A 249 -15.17 -2.45 15.23
N PRO A 250 -15.54 -1.61 14.25
CA PRO A 250 -14.62 -0.61 13.71
C PRO A 250 -14.43 0.52 14.72
N VAL A 251 -13.17 0.81 15.05
CA VAL A 251 -12.76 1.97 15.83
C VAL A 251 -13.17 3.23 15.07
N PRO A 252 -13.92 4.18 15.66
CA PRO A 252 -14.26 5.44 15.01
C PRO A 252 -13.02 6.33 14.91
N ILE A 253 -12.64 6.67 13.69
CA ILE A 253 -11.63 7.70 13.41
C ILE A 253 -12.30 9.05 13.66
N SER A 254 -11.93 9.72 14.75
CA SER A 254 -12.30 11.11 14.98
C SER A 254 -11.49 12.02 14.04
N LYS A 255 -12.18 12.98 13.50
CA LYS A 255 -11.73 14.03 12.58
C LYS A 255 -10.58 14.89 13.12
#